data_58516e185b5765be52b98ad8bbe8f6be
#
_entry.id   58516e185b5765be52b98ad8bbe8f6be
#
_cell.length_a   1.000
_cell.length_b   1.000
_cell.length_c   1.000
_cell.angle_alpha   90.00
_cell.angle_beta   90.00
_cell.angle_gamma   90.00
#
_symmetry.space_group_name_H-M   'P 1'
#
loop_
_entity.id
_entity.type
_entity.pdbx_description
1 polymer ?
#
loop_
_entity_poly.entity_id
_entity_poly.type
_entity_poly.pdbx_seq_one_letter_code
_entity_poly.pdbx_strand_id
1 'polypeptide(L)'
;METLNAAELLAALGHESRLAIFRLLVEAGPSGINASAIGEQLGMAPATLSFHLAHLSRVGLIAGERASRFIHYSANYATMDELLAFLTSNCCQGEACLPKTASCDTTAKRRANNSEHP
;
A
#
# COMPACT_ATOMS: atom_id res chain seq x y z
N MET A 1 -3.88 -14.44 6.96
CA MET A 1 -4.31 -13.19 7.63
C MET A 1 -5.63 -13.42 8.32
N GLU A 2 -5.79 -12.86 9.49
CA GLU A 2 -7.01 -13.00 10.24
C GLU A 2 -7.89 -11.76 10.08
N THR A 3 -9.18 -11.95 10.36
CA THR A 3 -10.14 -10.85 10.22
C THR A 3 -9.74 -9.63 11.04
N LEU A 4 -9.27 -9.82 12.27
CA LEU A 4 -8.87 -8.70 13.11
C LEU A 4 -7.71 -7.93 12.48
N ASN A 5 -6.71 -8.64 11.97
CA ASN A 5 -5.58 -8.01 11.31
C ASN A 5 -6.04 -7.22 10.09
N ALA A 6 -6.90 -7.83 9.29
CA ALA A 6 -7.42 -7.13 8.09
C ALA A 6 -8.18 -5.88 8.48
N ALA A 7 -8.97 -5.95 9.55
CA ALA A 7 -9.74 -4.80 10.01
C ALA A 7 -8.83 -3.66 10.45
N GLU A 8 -7.70 -3.99 11.10
CA GLU A 8 -6.75 -2.96 11.51
C GLU A 8 -6.11 -2.28 10.30
N LEU A 9 -5.78 -3.07 9.28
CA LEU A 9 -5.21 -2.51 8.06
C LEU A 9 -6.21 -1.59 7.35
N LEU A 10 -7.45 -2.05 7.26
CA LEU A 10 -8.49 -1.25 6.61
C LEU A 10 -8.80 0.00 7.39
N ALA A 11 -8.79 -0.08 8.72
CA ALA A 11 -9.01 1.10 9.55
C ALA A 11 -7.91 2.14 9.35
N ALA A 12 -6.66 1.67 9.23
CA ALA A 12 -5.57 2.59 8.96
C ALA A 12 -5.74 3.28 7.61
N LEU A 13 -6.18 2.55 6.60
CA LEU A 13 -6.40 3.10 5.27
C LEU A 13 -7.70 3.88 5.16
N GLY A 14 -8.57 3.81 6.17
CA GLY A 14 -9.85 4.49 6.15
C GLY A 14 -9.79 5.96 6.48
N HIS A 15 -8.60 6.53 6.59
CA HIS A 15 -8.40 7.95 6.83
C HIS A 15 -7.82 8.58 5.57
N GLU A 16 -8.40 9.67 5.12
CA GLU A 16 -8.03 10.27 3.84
C GLU A 16 -6.53 10.53 3.73
N SER A 17 -5.93 11.09 4.77
CA SER A 17 -4.50 11.42 4.73
C SER A 17 -3.64 10.15 4.66
N ARG A 18 -3.99 9.15 5.45
CA ARG A 18 -3.21 7.91 5.44
C ARG A 18 -3.34 7.16 4.12
N LEU A 19 -4.54 7.18 3.53
CA LEU A 19 -4.73 6.57 2.23
C LEU A 19 -3.88 7.29 1.18
N ALA A 20 -3.84 8.63 1.23
CA ALA A 20 -3.04 9.39 0.28
C ALA A 20 -1.55 9.06 0.43
N ILE A 21 -1.07 8.94 1.66
CA ILE A 21 0.33 8.56 1.90
C ILE A 21 0.61 7.18 1.32
N PHE A 22 -0.25 6.22 1.63
CA PHE A 22 -0.03 4.85 1.17
C PHE A 22 -0.03 4.77 -0.35
N ARG A 23 -0.98 5.45 -1.00
CA ARG A 23 -1.05 5.47 -2.46
C ARG A 23 0.20 6.07 -3.07
N LEU A 24 0.69 7.15 -2.48
CA LEU A 24 1.91 7.78 -2.97
C LEU A 24 3.09 6.81 -2.90
N LEU A 25 3.20 6.06 -1.80
CA LEU A 25 4.29 5.12 -1.64
C LEU A 25 4.16 3.92 -2.56
N VAL A 26 2.92 3.47 -2.80
CA VAL A 26 2.70 2.39 -3.75
C VAL A 26 3.19 2.80 -5.14
N GLU A 27 2.90 4.02 -5.53
CA GLU A 27 3.30 4.53 -6.86
C GLU A 27 4.79 4.76 -6.95
N ALA A 28 5.44 5.10 -5.83
CA ALA A 28 6.85 5.42 -5.84
C ALA A 28 7.75 4.20 -6.01
N GLY A 29 7.28 3.03 -5.62
CA GLY A 29 8.06 1.81 -5.76
C GLY A 29 8.89 1.50 -4.53
N PRO A 30 9.62 0.38 -4.58
CA PRO A 30 10.34 -0.11 -3.39
C PRO A 30 11.47 0.78 -2.89
N SER A 31 12.01 1.65 -3.72
CA SER A 31 13.09 2.53 -3.28
C SER A 31 12.61 3.59 -2.29
N GLY A 32 11.31 3.87 -2.29
CA GLY A 32 10.71 4.70 -1.27
C GLY A 32 10.89 6.19 -1.46
N ILE A 33 10.35 6.94 -0.50
CA ILE A 33 10.40 8.40 -0.49
C ILE A 33 10.70 8.84 0.94
N ASN A 34 11.53 9.88 1.12
CA ASN A 34 11.79 10.37 2.46
C ASN A 34 10.61 11.21 2.95
N ALA A 35 10.52 11.37 4.28
CA ALA A 35 9.38 12.03 4.91
C ALA A 35 9.18 13.46 4.42
N SER A 36 10.27 14.20 4.24
CA SER A 36 10.15 15.59 3.77
C SER A 36 9.48 15.66 2.40
N ALA A 37 9.86 14.78 1.50
CA ALA A 37 9.28 14.76 0.16
C ALA A 37 7.81 14.35 0.21
N ILE A 38 7.46 13.41 1.08
CA ILE A 38 6.06 13.03 1.24
C ILE A 38 5.24 14.23 1.70
N GLY A 39 5.74 14.94 2.72
CA GLY A 39 5.05 16.09 3.24
C GLY A 39 4.87 17.19 2.20
N GLU A 40 5.90 17.43 1.42
CA GLU A 40 5.82 18.45 0.37
C GLU A 40 4.80 18.09 -0.70
N GLN A 41 4.81 16.84 -1.13
CA GLN A 41 3.91 16.43 -2.20
C GLN A 41 2.45 16.42 -1.76
N LEU A 42 2.21 16.12 -0.48
CA LEU A 42 0.84 16.01 0.02
C LEU A 42 0.38 17.25 0.78
N GLY A 43 1.27 18.24 0.95
CA GLY A 43 0.91 19.45 1.67
C GLY A 43 0.62 19.21 3.13
N MET A 44 1.37 18.33 3.77
CA MET A 44 1.17 17.95 5.15
C MET A 44 2.23 18.54 6.06
N ALA A 45 1.82 19.08 7.22
CA ALA A 45 2.75 19.55 8.22
C ALA A 45 3.55 18.38 8.80
N PRO A 46 4.82 18.60 9.18
CA PRO A 46 5.66 17.50 9.66
C PRO A 46 5.09 16.72 10.84
N ALA A 47 4.47 17.39 11.81
CA ALA A 47 3.94 16.70 12.97
C ALA A 47 2.77 15.79 12.59
N THR A 48 1.89 16.29 11.73
CA THR A 48 0.75 15.51 11.26
C THR A 48 1.23 14.31 10.44
N LEU A 49 2.20 14.55 9.57
CA LEU A 49 2.75 13.49 8.76
C LEU A 49 3.39 12.40 9.61
N SER A 50 4.19 12.80 10.61
CA SER A 50 4.85 11.84 11.50
C SER A 50 3.85 10.96 12.22
N PHE A 51 2.74 11.54 12.65
CA PHE A 51 1.68 10.79 13.33
C PHE A 51 1.11 9.71 12.40
N HIS A 52 0.82 10.09 11.15
CA HIS A 52 0.26 9.13 10.20
C HIS A 52 1.27 8.08 9.76
N LEU A 53 2.52 8.48 9.58
CA LEU A 53 3.57 7.51 9.21
C LEU A 53 3.77 6.49 10.32
N ALA A 54 3.73 6.94 11.59
CA ALA A 54 3.86 6.02 12.70
C ALA A 54 2.71 5.02 12.73
N HIS A 55 1.49 5.49 12.47
CA HIS A 55 0.33 4.61 12.46
C HIS A 55 0.45 3.56 11.36
N LEU A 56 0.78 3.99 10.14
CA LEU A 56 0.91 3.07 9.02
C LEU A 56 2.04 2.06 9.23
N SER A 57 3.15 2.50 9.85
CA SER A 57 4.26 1.61 10.15
C SER A 57 3.87 0.58 11.20
N ARG A 58 3.13 1.01 12.22
CA ARG A 58 2.74 0.13 13.32
C ARG A 58 1.86 -1.01 12.84
N VAL A 59 0.95 -0.75 11.90
CA VAL A 59 0.09 -1.82 11.39
C VAL A 59 0.77 -2.61 10.27
N GLY A 60 1.95 -2.21 9.82
CA GLY A 60 2.71 -2.98 8.86
C GLY A 60 2.44 -2.67 7.39
N LEU A 61 1.75 -1.56 7.11
CA LEU A 61 1.45 -1.19 5.73
C LEU A 61 2.62 -0.51 5.03
N ILE A 62 3.50 0.13 5.79
CA ILE A 62 4.69 0.76 5.25
C ILE A 62 5.86 0.41 6.14
N ALA A 63 7.07 0.62 5.63
CA ALA A 63 8.29 0.41 6.39
C ALA A 63 9.22 1.58 6.15
N GLY A 64 9.88 2.02 7.22
CA GLY A 64 10.88 3.07 7.12
C GLY A 64 12.26 2.48 7.23
N GLU A 65 13.16 2.94 6.39
CA GLU A 65 14.53 2.45 6.36
C GLU A 65 15.47 3.64 6.37
N ARG A 66 16.41 3.64 7.32
CA ARG A 66 17.35 4.76 7.41
C ARG A 66 18.38 4.66 6.29
N ALA A 67 18.49 5.73 5.55
CA ALA A 67 19.50 5.86 4.51
C ALA A 67 20.22 7.18 4.76
N SER A 68 21.46 7.10 5.26
CA SER A 68 22.21 8.28 5.65
C SER A 68 21.45 9.00 6.77
N ARG A 69 21.13 10.29 6.61
CA ARG A 69 20.43 11.05 7.65
C ARG A 69 18.92 11.06 7.45
N PHE A 70 18.44 10.40 6.41
CA PHE A 70 17.03 10.40 6.10
C PHE A 70 16.43 9.04 6.32
N ILE A 71 15.13 9.01 6.61
CA ILE A 71 14.37 7.77 6.64
C ILE A 71 13.52 7.74 5.39
N HIS A 72 13.70 6.69 4.60
CA HIS A 72 12.92 6.47 3.38
C HIS A 72 11.80 5.48 3.70
N TYR A 73 10.59 5.86 3.35
CA TYR A 73 9.41 5.01 3.57
C TYR A 73 9.00 4.37 2.27
N SER A 74 8.62 3.11 2.35
CA SER A 74 8.12 2.38 1.18
C SER A 74 6.90 1.59 1.58
N ALA A 75 6.04 1.29 0.61
CA ALA A 75 4.87 0.46 0.85
C ALA A 75 5.32 -0.97 1.08
N ASN A 76 4.61 -1.66 1.99
CA ASN A 76 4.84 -3.08 2.21
C ASN A 76 3.95 -3.84 1.25
N TYR A 77 4.49 -4.17 0.08
CA TYR A 77 3.69 -4.81 -0.98
C TYR A 77 3.21 -6.19 -0.57
N ALA A 78 3.98 -6.91 0.25
CA ALA A 78 3.56 -8.22 0.73
C ALA A 78 2.30 -8.12 1.59
N THR A 79 2.25 -7.12 2.49
CA THR A 79 1.07 -6.91 3.31
C THR A 79 -0.13 -6.52 2.47
N MET A 80 0.09 -5.67 1.47
CA MET A 80 -0.99 -5.27 0.56
C MET A 80 -1.56 -6.48 -0.17
N ASP A 81 -0.66 -7.33 -0.69
CA ASP A 81 -1.10 -8.55 -1.37
C ASP A 81 -1.89 -9.46 -0.46
N GLU A 82 -1.43 -9.62 0.79
CA GLU A 82 -2.14 -10.46 1.75
C GLU A 82 -3.53 -9.94 2.05
N LEU A 83 -3.66 -8.62 2.18
CA LEU A 83 -4.96 -8.02 2.43
C LEU A 83 -5.91 -8.25 1.27
N LEU A 84 -5.43 -8.01 0.05
CA LEU A 84 -6.25 -8.22 -1.13
C LEU A 84 -6.66 -9.69 -1.27
N ALA A 85 -5.72 -10.59 -1.02
CA ALA A 85 -6.01 -12.02 -1.09
C ALA A 85 -7.02 -12.44 -0.05
N PHE A 86 -6.90 -11.87 1.16
CA PHE A 86 -7.86 -12.18 2.24
C PHE A 86 -9.26 -11.72 1.87
N LEU A 87 -9.37 -10.50 1.35
CA LEU A 87 -10.67 -9.93 1.03
C LEU A 87 -11.38 -10.69 -0.08
N THR A 88 -10.62 -11.32 -0.97
CA THR A 88 -11.20 -12.03 -2.10
C THR A 88 -11.14 -13.54 -1.96
N SER A 89 -10.70 -14.04 -0.81
CA SER A 89 -10.59 -15.49 -0.60
C SER A 89 -11.97 -16.12 -0.66
N ASN A 90 -12.04 -17.23 -1.35
CA ASN A 90 -13.29 -17.97 -1.56
C ASN A 90 -14.39 -17.13 -2.21
N CYS A 91 -13.97 -16.15 -3.01
CA CYS A 91 -14.92 -15.33 -3.73
C CYS A 91 -15.82 -16.22 -4.58
N CYS A 92 -17.13 -15.90 -4.56
CA CYS A 92 -18.11 -16.62 -5.36
C CYS A 92 -18.08 -18.13 -5.08
N GLN A 93 -17.93 -18.48 -3.81
CA GLN A 93 -17.90 -19.88 -3.37
C GLN A 93 -16.78 -20.67 -4.03
N GLY A 94 -15.65 -19.97 -4.24
CA GLY A 94 -14.49 -20.64 -4.81
C GLY A 94 -14.31 -20.46 -6.30
N GLU A 95 -15.28 -19.85 -6.95
CA GLU A 95 -15.16 -19.59 -8.39
C GLU A 95 -14.56 -18.20 -8.61
N ALA A 96 -13.76 -18.10 -9.65
CA ALA A 96 -13.11 -16.84 -9.96
C ALA A 96 -14.08 -15.91 -10.66
N CYS A 97 -14.71 -15.03 -9.91
CA CYS A 97 -15.63 -14.06 -10.49
C CYS A 97 -15.07 -12.65 -10.56
N LEU A 98 -13.91 -12.42 -9.97
CA LEU A 98 -13.25 -11.14 -10.09
C LEU A 98 -12.18 -11.21 -11.16
N PRO A 99 -12.04 -10.14 -11.95
CA PRO A 99 -10.92 -10.13 -12.89
C PRO A 99 -9.61 -10.10 -12.11
N LYS A 100 -8.58 -10.68 -12.67
CA LYS A 100 -7.27 -10.64 -12.05
C LYS A 100 -6.77 -9.20 -12.06
N THR A 101 -6.33 -8.75 -10.91
CA THR A 101 -5.71 -7.44 -10.83
C THR A 101 -4.31 -7.53 -11.39
N ALA A 102 -3.85 -6.43 -11.99
CA ALA A 102 -2.47 -6.35 -12.42
C ALA A 102 -1.57 -6.36 -11.20
N SER A 103 -0.54 -7.17 -11.24
CA SER A 103 0.39 -7.19 -10.13
C SER A 103 1.51 -6.19 -10.40
N CYS A 104 2.26 -5.90 -9.39
CA CYS A 104 3.35 -4.95 -9.50
C CYS A 104 4.46 -5.47 -10.39
N ASP A 105 4.43 -6.70 -10.65
CA ASP A 105 5.38 -7.22 -11.59
C ASP A 105 4.89 -6.97 -12.99
N THR A 106 4.54 -7.10 -13.24
CA THR A 106 4.35 -7.01 -14.27
C THR A 106 4.54 -7.07 -15.21
N THR A 107 4.28 -7.43 -15.58
CA THR A 107 4.32 -7.48 -16.44
C THR A 107 3.84 -7.00 -17.09
N ALA A 108 3.58 -6.67 -16.84
CA ALA A 108 3.14 -6.34 -17.41
C ALA A 108 2.85 -6.27 -18.12
N LYS A 109 2.72 -6.37 -18.22
CA LYS A 109 2.40 -6.49 -18.92
C LYS A 109 1.80 -6.59 -19.34
N ARG A 110 1.46 -6.56 -19.29
CA ARG A 110 0.96 -6.81 -19.59
C ARG A 110 0.33 -6.56 -19.96
N ARG A 111 0.13 -6.44 -20.13
CA ARG A 111 -0.34 -6.38 -20.43
C ARG A 111 -0.91 -6.24 -20.78
N ALA A 112 -1.00 -6.34 -20.99
CA ALA A 112 -1.48 -6.33 -21.29
C ALA A 112 -2.14 -6.40 -21.53
N ASN A 113 -2.25 -6.50 -21.56
CA ASN A 113 -2.68 -6.69 -21.76
C ASN A 113 -3.35 -6.74 -21.73
N ASN A 114 -3.70 -6.80 -21.71
CA ASN A 114 -4.16 -7.03 -21.64
C ASN A 114 -4.89 -7.18 -21.68
N SER A 115 -5.09 -7.14 -21.67
CA SER A 115 -5.66 -7.44 -21.85
C SER A 115 -6.21 -7.98 -21.79
N GLU A 116 -6.56 -8.16 -21.70
CA GLU A 116 -6.98 -8.70 -21.70
C GLU A 116 -7.56 -8.66 -21.36
N HIS A 117 -8.18 -8.46 -21.35
CA HIS A 117 -8.52 -8.45 -20.95
C HIS A 117 -9.06 -8.28 -20.84
N PRO A 118 -9.33 -8.28 -20.72
CA PRO A 118 -9.79 -8.28 -20.58
C PRO A 118 -9.81 -8.19 -20.60
#